data_a9dfed6c338be0bfb7082b363f1a38f5
#
_entry.id   a9dfed6c338be0bfb7082b363f1a38f5
#
_cell.length_a   1.000
_cell.length_b   1.000
_cell.length_c   1.000
_cell.angle_alpha   90.00
_cell.angle_beta   90.00
_cell.angle_gamma   90.00
#
_symmetry.space_group_name_H-M   'P 1'
#
loop_
_entity.id
_entity.type
_entity.pdbx_description
1 polymer ?
#
loop_
_entity_poly.entity_id
_entity_poly.type
_entity_poly.pdbx_seq_one_letter_code
_entity_poly.pdbx_strand_id
1 'polypeptide(L)'
;MRPGGLPIECGVAVFNVETLYNVYRAVWEKHPVTDKYVTVVGEVEHPVTVRVPVGMRLGEVALLAGAATTEEPVYMLGGPMMGNFGTESGTVTKTTNAILLLPKEHPLVLQKKSRFAISVGRAASACCQCEVCTDLCPRNALGHPIAPHLFMRSAANRDFRGLEPFLDTMFCCSCGLCELYSCPQGLSPRTMITEYKTELRKAGVKPPVVEASAVKASRAYRRVPEERLAARLGVSAYDKDAPLSDTRKECTEVKLLLSQHIGAPAVPVVSAGDRVTCGTPVAAAADGLSAAVHASIDGTVREVTPQYIVVTADKNHPGSEE
;
A
#
# COMPACT_ATOMS: atom_id res chain seq x y z
N MET A 1 -5.45 22.44 -8.66
CA MET A 1 -5.42 21.97 -7.24
C MET A 1 -4.14 22.51 -6.60
N ARG A 2 -4.25 23.19 -5.46
CA ARG A 2 -3.07 23.70 -4.73
C ARG A 2 -2.18 22.56 -4.21
N PRO A 3 -0.88 22.79 -3.99
CA PRO A 3 -0.02 21.81 -3.31
C PRO A 3 -0.59 21.41 -1.94
N GLY A 4 -0.62 20.10 -1.66
CA GLY A 4 -1.22 19.58 -0.41
C GLY A 4 -2.75 19.57 -0.38
N GLY A 5 -3.43 20.13 -1.37
CA GLY A 5 -4.89 20.11 -1.48
C GLY A 5 -5.46 18.75 -1.86
N LEU A 6 -6.73 18.53 -1.57
CA LEU A 6 -7.47 17.33 -1.90
C LEU A 6 -8.26 17.52 -3.21
N PRO A 7 -8.47 16.45 -4.01
CA PRO A 7 -9.27 16.52 -5.23
C PRO A 7 -10.67 17.09 -5.01
N ILE A 8 -11.26 16.83 -3.85
CA ILE A 8 -12.59 17.34 -3.49
C ILE A 8 -12.66 18.88 -3.47
N GLU A 9 -11.54 19.57 -3.19
CA GLU A 9 -11.47 21.05 -3.26
C GLU A 9 -11.67 21.59 -4.69
N CYS A 10 -11.49 20.72 -5.68
CA CYS A 10 -11.74 21.02 -7.10
C CYS A 10 -13.03 20.38 -7.63
N GLY A 11 -13.93 19.92 -6.74
CA GLY A 11 -15.17 19.26 -7.10
C GLY A 11 -14.99 17.86 -7.70
N VAL A 12 -13.85 17.20 -7.47
CA VAL A 12 -13.52 15.87 -8.03
C VAL A 12 -13.39 14.87 -6.89
N ALA A 13 -14.13 13.75 -6.99
CA ALA A 13 -13.95 12.59 -6.14
C ALA A 13 -13.23 11.48 -6.93
N VAL A 14 -12.17 10.91 -6.33
CA VAL A 14 -11.37 9.84 -6.95
C VAL A 14 -11.62 8.54 -6.20
N PHE A 15 -12.10 7.52 -6.90
CA PHE A 15 -12.39 6.21 -6.35
C PHE A 15 -11.60 5.13 -7.09
N ASN A 16 -11.21 4.07 -6.37
CA ASN A 16 -10.81 2.81 -6.97
C ASN A 16 -12.07 2.13 -7.55
N VAL A 17 -11.94 1.42 -8.68
CA VAL A 17 -13.07 0.74 -9.33
C VAL A 17 -13.75 -0.28 -8.41
N GLU A 18 -12.99 -1.04 -7.64
CA GLU A 18 -13.52 -1.99 -6.66
C GLU A 18 -14.29 -1.28 -5.54
N THR A 19 -13.87 -0.06 -5.15
CA THR A 19 -14.64 0.75 -4.20
C THR A 19 -16.02 1.10 -4.75
N LEU A 20 -16.14 1.48 -6.03
CA LEU A 20 -17.43 1.77 -6.66
C LEU A 20 -18.31 0.53 -6.73
N TYR A 21 -17.72 -0.62 -7.08
CA TYR A 21 -18.41 -1.91 -7.08
C TYR A 21 -18.95 -2.25 -5.68
N ASN A 22 -18.13 -2.09 -4.64
CA ASN A 22 -18.54 -2.33 -3.26
C ASN A 22 -19.60 -1.33 -2.77
N VAL A 23 -19.57 -0.08 -3.22
CA VAL A 23 -20.63 0.92 -2.95
C VAL A 23 -21.96 0.46 -3.58
N TYR A 24 -21.93 -0.01 -4.84
CA TYR A 24 -23.11 -0.59 -5.48
C TYR A 24 -23.68 -1.74 -4.66
N ARG A 25 -22.86 -2.72 -4.29
CA ARG A 25 -23.28 -3.87 -3.48
C ARG A 25 -23.89 -3.45 -2.13
N ALA A 26 -23.26 -2.49 -1.46
CA ALA A 26 -23.76 -2.02 -0.16
C ALA A 26 -25.10 -1.30 -0.26
N VAL A 27 -25.29 -0.46 -1.30
CA VAL A 27 -26.51 0.34 -1.47
C VAL A 27 -27.69 -0.49 -1.98
N TRP A 28 -27.48 -1.28 -3.03
CA TRP A 28 -28.56 -2.03 -3.70
C TRP A 28 -28.74 -3.43 -3.16
N GLU A 29 -27.63 -4.16 -2.92
CA GLU A 29 -27.70 -5.54 -2.48
C GLU A 29 -27.66 -5.69 -0.94
N LYS A 30 -27.46 -4.58 -0.21
CA LYS A 30 -27.29 -4.57 1.25
C LYS A 30 -26.16 -5.49 1.72
N HIS A 31 -25.17 -5.71 0.87
CA HIS A 31 -24.05 -6.60 1.11
C HIS A 31 -22.80 -5.80 1.54
N PRO A 32 -22.28 -6.04 2.75
CA PRO A 32 -21.06 -5.38 3.22
C PRO A 32 -19.80 -5.94 2.53
N VAL A 33 -18.66 -5.27 2.72
CA VAL A 33 -17.38 -5.75 2.19
C VAL A 33 -16.88 -6.92 3.03
N THR A 34 -17.06 -8.13 2.51
CA THR A 34 -16.64 -9.39 3.13
C THR A 34 -15.56 -10.11 2.35
N ASP A 35 -15.34 -9.73 1.09
CA ASP A 35 -14.35 -10.33 0.19
C ASP A 35 -13.54 -9.28 -0.58
N LYS A 36 -12.43 -9.72 -1.15
CA LYS A 36 -11.49 -8.91 -1.92
C LYS A 36 -11.03 -9.65 -3.16
N TYR A 37 -10.82 -8.90 -4.24
CA TYR A 37 -10.06 -9.37 -5.38
C TYR A 37 -8.59 -9.10 -5.15
N VAL A 38 -7.78 -10.17 -5.13
CA VAL A 38 -6.33 -10.10 -4.89
C VAL A 38 -5.60 -10.75 -6.05
N THR A 39 -4.71 -9.99 -6.68
CA THR A 39 -3.83 -10.50 -7.72
C THR A 39 -2.56 -11.07 -7.09
N VAL A 40 -2.23 -12.32 -7.41
CA VAL A 40 -1.00 -12.99 -6.96
C VAL A 40 -0.08 -13.16 -8.14
N VAL A 41 1.10 -12.57 -8.08
CA VAL A 41 2.11 -12.55 -9.14
C VAL A 41 3.53 -12.66 -8.55
N GLY A 42 4.53 -12.78 -9.41
CA GLY A 42 5.92 -12.88 -9.02
C GLY A 42 6.44 -14.30 -9.15
N GLU A 43 7.19 -14.76 -8.15
CA GLU A 43 7.73 -16.12 -8.06
C GLU A 43 6.64 -17.12 -7.67
N VAL A 44 5.71 -17.35 -8.58
CA VAL A 44 4.59 -18.29 -8.47
C VAL A 44 4.44 -19.08 -9.77
N GLU A 45 3.89 -20.29 -9.66
CA GLU A 45 3.69 -21.16 -10.83
C GLU A 45 2.65 -20.60 -11.81
N HIS A 46 1.52 -20.11 -11.27
CA HIS A 46 0.37 -19.67 -12.05
C HIS A 46 -0.17 -18.33 -11.53
N PRO A 47 0.32 -17.19 -12.08
CA PRO A 47 -0.24 -15.90 -11.73
C PRO A 47 -1.75 -15.88 -11.89
N VAL A 48 -2.47 -15.35 -10.89
CA VAL A 48 -3.95 -15.39 -10.86
C VAL A 48 -4.50 -14.22 -10.06
N THR A 49 -5.68 -13.74 -10.44
CA THR A 49 -6.50 -12.86 -9.62
C THR A 49 -7.63 -13.67 -8.99
N VAL A 50 -7.71 -13.68 -7.68
CA VAL A 50 -8.65 -14.51 -6.91
C VAL A 50 -9.56 -13.65 -6.04
N ARG A 51 -10.79 -14.11 -5.85
CA ARG A 51 -11.74 -13.55 -4.90
C ARG A 51 -11.65 -14.31 -3.58
N VAL A 52 -11.22 -13.63 -2.51
CA VAL A 52 -10.93 -14.24 -1.21
C VAL A 52 -11.61 -13.49 -0.06
N PRO A 53 -11.95 -14.17 1.05
CA PRO A 53 -12.48 -13.53 2.25
C PRO A 53 -11.48 -12.52 2.84
N VAL A 54 -11.98 -11.38 3.31
CA VAL A 54 -11.19 -10.46 4.13
C VAL A 54 -10.77 -11.21 5.40
N GLY A 55 -9.49 -11.08 5.77
CA GLY A 55 -8.93 -11.78 6.92
C GLY A 55 -8.27 -13.13 6.60
N MET A 56 -8.41 -13.67 5.39
CA MET A 56 -7.70 -14.87 4.95
C MET A 56 -6.18 -14.65 5.03
N ARG A 57 -5.39 -15.68 5.37
CA ARG A 57 -3.93 -15.56 5.50
C ARG A 57 -3.28 -15.34 4.13
N LEU A 58 -2.28 -14.47 4.08
CA LEU A 58 -1.56 -14.16 2.83
C LEU A 58 -0.87 -15.39 2.24
N GLY A 59 -0.35 -16.29 3.09
CA GLY A 59 0.24 -17.56 2.64
C GLY A 59 -0.79 -18.46 1.94
N GLU A 60 -2.00 -18.58 2.49
CA GLU A 60 -3.09 -19.36 1.87
C GLU A 60 -3.50 -18.75 0.52
N VAL A 61 -3.56 -17.41 0.43
CA VAL A 61 -3.86 -16.73 -0.84
C VAL A 61 -2.76 -16.94 -1.86
N ALA A 62 -1.48 -16.89 -1.43
CA ALA A 62 -0.35 -17.15 -2.31
C ALA A 62 -0.37 -18.56 -2.91
N LEU A 63 -0.74 -19.56 -2.11
CA LEU A 63 -0.88 -20.96 -2.56
C LEU A 63 -1.95 -21.17 -3.63
N LEU A 64 -2.91 -20.25 -3.78
CA LEU A 64 -3.90 -20.31 -4.88
C LEU A 64 -3.27 -20.05 -6.26
N ALA A 65 -2.07 -19.48 -6.29
CA ALA A 65 -1.25 -19.29 -7.49
C ALA A 65 -0.24 -20.45 -7.72
N GLY A 66 -0.38 -21.56 -7.00
CA GLY A 66 0.57 -22.66 -6.98
C GLY A 66 1.68 -22.47 -5.94
N ALA A 67 2.68 -23.33 -5.97
CA ALA A 67 3.83 -23.21 -5.09
C ALA A 67 4.66 -21.95 -5.44
N ALA A 68 5.33 -21.40 -4.43
CA ALA A 68 6.35 -20.38 -4.70
C ALA A 68 7.56 -21.03 -5.40
N THR A 69 8.05 -20.40 -6.45
CA THR A 69 9.22 -20.90 -7.23
C THR A 69 10.55 -20.54 -6.58
N THR A 70 10.53 -19.91 -5.40
CA THR A 70 11.70 -19.56 -4.60
C THR A 70 11.56 -20.10 -3.16
N GLU A 71 12.67 -20.48 -2.53
CA GLU A 71 12.68 -21.09 -1.20
C GLU A 71 12.23 -20.15 -0.08
N GLU A 72 12.56 -18.87 -0.17
CA GLU A 72 12.24 -17.86 0.86
C GLU A 72 11.56 -16.64 0.21
N PRO A 73 10.27 -16.75 -0.14
CA PRO A 73 9.56 -15.67 -0.79
C PRO A 73 9.35 -14.48 0.15
N VAL A 74 9.60 -13.28 -0.34
CA VAL A 74 9.24 -12.02 0.32
C VAL A 74 7.90 -11.57 -0.22
N TYR A 75 6.92 -11.42 0.66
CA TYR A 75 5.59 -10.92 0.34
C TYR A 75 5.62 -9.40 0.23
N MET A 76 5.32 -8.88 -0.95
CA MET A 76 5.11 -7.44 -1.15
C MET A 76 3.62 -7.19 -1.44
N LEU A 77 2.98 -6.42 -0.58
CA LEU A 77 1.55 -6.10 -0.67
C LEU A 77 1.35 -4.85 -1.51
N GLY A 78 0.67 -4.98 -2.63
CA GLY A 78 0.50 -3.94 -3.63
C GLY A 78 1.60 -3.93 -4.69
N GLY A 79 1.71 -2.82 -5.43
CA GLY A 79 2.65 -2.71 -6.54
C GLY A 79 4.11 -2.50 -6.10
N PRO A 80 5.07 -2.75 -7.01
CA PRO A 80 6.52 -2.70 -6.69
C PRO A 80 7.00 -1.33 -6.24
N MET A 81 6.37 -0.24 -6.69
CA MET A 81 6.76 1.12 -6.34
C MET A 81 6.37 1.49 -4.91
N MET A 82 5.10 1.32 -4.54
CA MET A 82 4.53 1.82 -3.29
C MET A 82 4.15 0.71 -2.31
N GLY A 83 4.18 -0.56 -2.72
CA GLY A 83 3.84 -1.69 -1.87
C GLY A 83 4.74 -1.81 -0.64
N ASN A 84 4.17 -2.36 0.42
CA ASN A 84 4.85 -2.63 1.69
C ASN A 84 5.12 -4.12 1.84
N PHE A 85 6.09 -4.47 2.68
CA PHE A 85 6.35 -5.87 3.00
C PHE A 85 5.26 -6.41 3.94
N GLY A 86 4.81 -7.62 3.65
CA GLY A 86 3.97 -8.44 4.49
C GLY A 86 4.70 -9.70 4.94
N THR A 87 4.00 -10.53 5.70
CA THR A 87 4.46 -11.84 6.13
C THR A 87 3.46 -12.89 5.68
N GLU A 88 3.89 -14.12 5.54
CA GLU A 88 3.02 -15.26 5.23
C GLU A 88 1.83 -15.38 6.20
N SER A 89 2.08 -15.12 7.49
CA SER A 89 1.06 -15.10 8.55
C SER A 89 0.20 -13.84 8.58
N GLY A 90 0.52 -12.84 7.75
CA GLY A 90 -0.31 -11.64 7.56
C GLY A 90 -1.66 -11.99 6.95
N THR A 91 -2.59 -11.05 6.94
CA THR A 91 -3.95 -11.28 6.47
C THR A 91 -4.37 -10.29 5.39
N VAL A 92 -5.28 -10.74 4.53
CA VAL A 92 -5.95 -9.88 3.54
C VAL A 92 -6.79 -8.83 4.27
N THR A 93 -6.60 -7.59 3.92
CA THR A 93 -7.38 -6.44 4.42
C THR A 93 -8.25 -5.87 3.31
N LYS A 94 -9.17 -4.98 3.65
CA LYS A 94 -9.98 -4.23 2.66
C LYS A 94 -9.12 -3.40 1.67
N THR A 95 -7.83 -3.20 1.97
CA THR A 95 -6.88 -2.45 1.12
C THR A 95 -5.86 -3.33 0.40
N THR A 96 -5.90 -4.65 0.57
CA THR A 96 -5.01 -5.59 -0.11
C THR A 96 -5.50 -5.83 -1.53
N ASN A 97 -4.75 -5.39 -2.54
CA ASN A 97 -5.13 -5.54 -3.96
C ASN A 97 -4.22 -6.53 -4.69
N ALA A 98 -2.98 -6.71 -4.24
CA ALA A 98 -2.03 -7.61 -4.87
C ALA A 98 -1.02 -8.16 -3.86
N ILE A 99 -0.52 -9.35 -4.14
CA ILE A 99 0.61 -9.98 -3.48
C ILE A 99 1.64 -10.27 -4.57
N LEU A 100 2.79 -9.60 -4.49
CA LEU A 100 3.94 -9.84 -5.36
C LEU A 100 4.98 -10.64 -4.55
N LEU A 101 5.23 -11.88 -4.94
CA LEU A 101 6.25 -12.73 -4.34
C LEU A 101 7.59 -12.50 -5.04
N LEU A 102 8.63 -12.18 -4.28
CA LEU A 102 9.97 -11.92 -4.80
C LEU A 102 11.01 -12.72 -4.00
N PRO A 103 12.14 -13.11 -4.61
CA PRO A 103 13.27 -13.65 -3.86
C PRO A 103 13.80 -12.63 -2.85
N LYS A 104 14.33 -13.09 -1.73
CA LYS A 104 14.84 -12.17 -0.68
C LYS A 104 16.03 -11.33 -1.16
N GLU A 105 16.82 -11.85 -2.12
CA GLU A 105 17.97 -11.19 -2.74
C GLU A 105 17.58 -10.26 -3.89
N HIS A 106 16.30 -10.19 -4.26
CA HIS A 106 15.87 -9.34 -5.35
C HIS A 106 16.28 -7.88 -5.11
N PRO A 107 16.87 -7.16 -6.10
CA PRO A 107 17.39 -5.80 -5.92
C PRO A 107 16.35 -4.83 -5.32
N LEU A 108 15.10 -4.93 -5.76
CA LEU A 108 13.99 -4.12 -5.24
C LEU A 108 13.76 -4.38 -3.73
N VAL A 109 13.84 -5.64 -3.29
CA VAL A 109 13.68 -6.02 -1.88
C VAL A 109 14.83 -5.44 -1.04
N LEU A 110 16.07 -5.61 -1.51
CA LEU A 110 17.25 -5.10 -0.83
C LEU A 110 17.23 -3.57 -0.72
N GLN A 111 16.84 -2.87 -1.79
CA GLN A 111 16.74 -1.42 -1.80
C GLN A 111 15.67 -0.91 -0.84
N LYS A 112 14.47 -1.52 -0.84
CA LYS A 112 13.37 -1.12 0.04
C LYS A 112 13.61 -1.45 1.53
N LYS A 113 14.44 -2.44 1.84
CA LYS A 113 14.86 -2.78 3.21
C LYS A 113 15.98 -1.88 3.76
N SER A 114 16.48 -0.93 2.98
CA SER A 114 17.54 -0.02 3.40
C SER A 114 17.12 0.77 4.65
N ARG A 115 18.02 0.81 5.66
CA ARG A 115 17.77 1.53 6.92
C ARG A 115 18.04 3.02 6.74
N PHE A 116 17.24 3.87 7.40
CA PHE A 116 17.37 5.33 7.34
C PHE A 116 18.78 5.83 7.64
N ALA A 117 19.41 5.38 8.74
CA ALA A 117 20.77 5.80 9.12
C ALA A 117 21.81 5.48 8.03
N ILE A 118 21.70 4.31 7.37
CA ILE A 118 22.58 3.92 6.26
C ILE A 118 22.30 4.84 5.06
N SER A 119 21.06 5.16 4.78
CA SER A 119 20.65 6.03 3.67
C SER A 119 21.22 7.44 3.84
N VAL A 120 21.23 8.01 5.06
CA VAL A 120 21.83 9.32 5.35
C VAL A 120 23.34 9.29 5.12
N GLY A 121 24.05 8.28 5.64
CA GLY A 121 25.50 8.15 5.46
C GLY A 121 25.90 8.02 3.99
N ARG A 122 25.16 7.18 3.22
CA ARG A 122 25.37 7.05 1.77
C ARG A 122 25.05 8.34 1.01
N ALA A 123 24.01 9.06 1.42
CA ALA A 123 23.69 10.36 0.80
C ALA A 123 24.82 11.38 1.01
N ALA A 124 25.41 11.44 2.19
CA ALA A 124 26.52 12.35 2.49
C ALA A 124 27.78 12.06 1.66
N SER A 125 28.06 10.79 1.37
CA SER A 125 29.28 10.39 0.65
C SER A 125 29.12 10.31 -0.87
N ALA A 126 27.92 10.00 -1.39
CA ALA A 126 27.74 9.65 -2.80
C ALA A 126 26.73 10.52 -3.57
N CYS A 127 26.03 11.47 -2.94
CA CYS A 127 25.11 12.34 -3.65
C CYS A 127 25.84 13.37 -4.50
N CYS A 128 25.85 13.18 -5.81
CA CYS A 128 26.52 14.07 -6.77
C CYS A 128 25.68 15.29 -7.19
N GLN A 129 24.54 15.53 -6.57
CA GLN A 129 23.64 16.67 -6.85
C GLN A 129 23.23 16.81 -8.35
N CYS A 130 23.05 15.68 -9.04
CA CYS A 130 22.70 15.65 -10.48
C CYS A 130 21.26 16.08 -10.80
N GLU A 131 20.44 16.31 -9.79
CA GLU A 131 19.04 16.78 -9.85
C GLU A 131 18.02 15.82 -10.51
N VAL A 132 18.42 14.66 -11.04
CA VAL A 132 17.53 13.74 -11.76
C VAL A 132 16.35 13.30 -10.89
N CYS A 133 16.53 13.18 -9.56
CA CYS A 133 15.46 12.87 -8.62
C CYS A 133 14.38 13.98 -8.55
N THR A 134 14.74 15.24 -8.83
CA THR A 134 13.81 16.37 -8.92
C THR A 134 13.21 16.49 -10.32
N ASP A 135 14.03 16.32 -11.33
CA ASP A 135 13.63 16.39 -12.72
C ASP A 135 12.51 15.39 -13.07
N LEU A 136 12.59 14.17 -12.52
CA LEU A 136 11.60 13.14 -12.73
C LEU A 136 10.51 13.11 -11.64
N CYS A 137 10.55 14.03 -10.66
CA CYS A 137 9.53 14.10 -9.64
C CYS A 137 8.18 14.58 -10.22
N PRO A 138 7.10 13.76 -10.18
CA PRO A 138 5.83 14.15 -10.78
C PRO A 138 5.18 15.33 -10.06
N ARG A 139 5.43 15.51 -8.75
CA ARG A 139 4.92 16.66 -8.01
C ARG A 139 5.66 17.95 -8.37
N ASN A 140 6.99 17.90 -8.47
CA ASN A 140 7.78 19.04 -8.93
C ASN A 140 7.41 19.43 -10.36
N ALA A 141 7.20 18.47 -11.26
CA ALA A 141 6.76 18.70 -12.64
C ALA A 141 5.38 19.39 -12.73
N LEU A 142 4.51 19.18 -11.73
CA LEU A 142 3.19 19.82 -11.60
C LEU A 142 3.24 21.20 -10.90
N GLY A 143 4.44 21.71 -10.58
CA GLY A 143 4.60 23.01 -9.92
C GLY A 143 4.49 22.98 -8.40
N HIS A 144 4.51 21.81 -7.77
CA HIS A 144 4.60 21.74 -6.32
C HIS A 144 6.00 22.08 -5.81
N PRO A 145 6.17 22.75 -4.67
CA PRO A 145 7.45 23.24 -4.17
C PRO A 145 8.31 22.14 -3.55
N ILE A 146 8.37 20.97 -4.16
CA ILE A 146 9.20 19.87 -3.71
C ILE A 146 10.38 19.65 -4.67
N ALA A 147 11.59 19.74 -4.15
CA ALA A 147 12.84 19.50 -4.86
C ALA A 147 13.69 18.45 -4.12
N PRO A 148 13.51 17.14 -4.43
CA PRO A 148 14.23 16.07 -3.73
C PRO A 148 15.74 16.28 -3.66
N HIS A 149 16.42 16.85 -4.67
CA HIS A 149 17.87 17.09 -4.64
C HIS A 149 18.28 18.13 -3.58
N LEU A 150 17.46 19.19 -3.37
CA LEU A 150 17.73 20.20 -2.33
C LEU A 150 17.57 19.58 -0.94
N PHE A 151 16.50 18.80 -0.73
CA PHE A 151 16.33 18.03 0.50
C PHE A 151 17.52 17.10 0.75
N MET A 152 17.95 16.33 -0.26
CA MET A 152 19.10 15.42 -0.14
C MET A 152 20.37 16.17 0.25
N ARG A 153 20.63 17.35 -0.32
CA ARG A 153 21.77 18.19 0.02
C ARG A 153 21.72 18.65 1.47
N SER A 154 20.59 19.22 1.89
CA SER A 154 20.43 19.75 3.25
C SER A 154 20.48 18.64 4.30
N ALA A 155 19.78 17.53 4.08
CA ALA A 155 19.76 16.41 5.01
C ALA A 155 21.11 15.71 5.14
N ALA A 156 21.81 15.47 4.03
CA ALA A 156 23.12 14.83 4.00
C ALA A 156 24.20 15.66 4.71
N ASN A 157 24.16 16.98 4.55
CA ASN A 157 25.12 17.90 5.17
C ASN A 157 24.68 18.40 6.55
N ARG A 158 23.50 17.95 7.05
CA ARG A 158 22.91 18.45 8.31
C ARG A 158 22.78 19.98 8.33
N ASP A 159 22.45 20.56 7.16
CA ASP A 159 22.29 21.99 6.99
C ASP A 159 20.84 22.40 7.25
N PHE A 160 20.58 22.95 8.43
CA PHE A 160 19.29 23.42 8.90
C PHE A 160 19.14 24.95 8.85
N ARG A 161 20.05 25.67 8.18
CA ARG A 161 19.95 27.14 8.04
C ARG A 161 18.76 27.57 7.24
N GLY A 162 18.32 26.74 6.27
CA GLY A 162 17.05 26.88 5.54
C GLY A 162 16.16 25.70 5.83
N LEU A 163 14.91 25.94 6.27
CA LEU A 163 13.96 24.88 6.62
C LEU A 163 13.08 24.46 5.44
N GLU A 164 13.05 25.24 4.37
CA GLU A 164 12.19 25.01 3.20
C GLU A 164 12.36 23.59 2.61
N PRO A 165 13.58 23.04 2.37
CA PRO A 165 13.72 21.70 1.83
C PRO A 165 13.13 20.61 2.72
N PHE A 166 13.09 20.82 4.05
CA PHE A 166 12.49 19.89 5.00
C PHE A 166 10.98 20.02 5.05
N LEU A 167 10.44 21.25 5.06
CA LEU A 167 8.99 21.51 5.04
C LEU A 167 8.37 21.05 3.72
N ASP A 168 9.05 21.22 2.62
CA ASP A 168 8.61 20.79 1.28
C ASP A 168 8.46 19.27 1.15
N THR A 169 9.08 18.49 2.06
CA THR A 169 8.83 17.03 2.13
C THR A 169 7.36 16.71 2.34
N MET A 170 6.60 17.62 2.96
CA MET A 170 5.16 17.47 3.20
C MET A 170 4.35 17.32 1.89
N PHE A 171 4.84 17.83 0.77
CA PHE A 171 4.21 17.71 -0.55
C PHE A 171 4.56 16.42 -1.29
N CYS A 172 5.43 15.57 -0.73
CA CYS A 172 5.79 14.28 -1.32
C CYS A 172 4.58 13.34 -1.36
N CYS A 173 4.32 12.71 -2.51
CA CYS A 173 3.31 11.65 -2.65
C CYS A 173 3.87 10.23 -2.44
N SER A 174 5.12 10.10 -2.05
CA SER A 174 5.81 8.83 -1.74
C SER A 174 5.77 7.80 -2.90
N CYS A 175 5.68 8.26 -4.16
CA CYS A 175 5.61 7.38 -5.33
C CYS A 175 6.88 6.53 -5.56
N GLY A 176 8.02 6.87 -4.98
CA GLY A 176 9.26 6.10 -5.07
C GLY A 176 10.12 6.38 -6.30
N LEU A 177 9.66 7.18 -7.27
CA LEU A 177 10.37 7.38 -8.54
C LEU A 177 11.77 7.94 -8.36
N CYS A 178 11.97 8.89 -7.44
CA CYS A 178 13.27 9.50 -7.13
C CYS A 178 14.30 8.51 -6.58
N GLU A 179 13.84 7.42 -5.97
CA GLU A 179 14.68 6.39 -5.33
C GLU A 179 14.89 5.19 -6.24
N LEU A 180 13.77 4.61 -6.71
CA LEU A 180 13.78 3.32 -7.38
C LEU A 180 14.17 3.43 -8.86
N TYR A 181 14.00 4.61 -9.46
CA TYR A 181 14.30 4.82 -10.88
C TYR A 181 15.35 5.90 -11.11
N SER A 182 15.16 7.09 -10.52
CA SER A 182 15.89 8.31 -10.93
C SER A 182 17.33 8.37 -10.45
N CYS A 183 17.63 7.82 -9.25
CA CYS A 183 18.95 8.00 -8.65
C CYS A 183 20.01 7.12 -9.30
N PRO A 184 21.02 7.69 -10.00
CA PRO A 184 22.08 6.89 -10.63
C PRO A 184 23.02 6.26 -9.59
N GLN A 185 23.08 6.83 -8.37
CA GLN A 185 23.90 6.34 -7.25
C GLN A 185 23.16 5.31 -6.37
N GLY A 186 21.91 4.94 -6.71
CA GLY A 186 21.10 4.01 -5.90
C GLY A 186 20.87 4.49 -4.47
N LEU A 187 20.77 5.82 -4.27
CA LEU A 187 20.43 6.41 -2.97
C LEU A 187 18.91 6.33 -2.74
N SER A 188 18.49 6.61 -1.51
CA SER A 188 17.10 6.47 -1.05
C SER A 188 16.42 7.80 -0.70
N PRO A 189 16.22 8.74 -1.68
CA PRO A 189 15.58 10.04 -1.40
C PRO A 189 14.16 9.90 -0.85
N ARG A 190 13.33 9.01 -1.41
CA ARG A 190 11.95 8.79 -0.92
C ARG A 190 11.94 8.31 0.52
N THR A 191 12.79 7.34 0.87
CA THR A 191 12.88 6.80 2.24
C THR A 191 13.22 7.91 3.22
N MET A 192 14.23 8.73 2.92
CA MET A 192 14.61 9.86 3.76
C MET A 192 13.51 10.92 3.85
N ILE A 193 12.91 11.32 2.73
CA ILE A 193 11.80 12.28 2.67
C ILE A 193 10.60 11.78 3.49
N THR A 194 10.27 10.49 3.40
CA THR A 194 9.11 9.92 4.10
C THR A 194 9.32 9.92 5.61
N GLU A 195 10.53 9.64 6.07
CA GLU A 195 10.90 9.68 7.49
C GLU A 195 10.74 11.10 8.04
N TYR A 196 11.37 12.10 7.40
CA TYR A 196 11.22 13.49 7.80
C TYR A 196 9.77 13.97 7.80
N LYS A 197 9.02 13.63 6.76
CA LYS A 197 7.59 13.95 6.68
C LYS A 197 6.79 13.33 7.83
N THR A 198 7.14 12.11 8.23
CA THR A 198 6.49 11.41 9.35
C THR A 198 6.80 12.10 10.67
N GLU A 199 8.05 12.44 10.92
CA GLU A 199 8.45 13.13 12.14
C GLU A 199 7.88 14.55 12.23
N LEU A 200 7.83 15.30 11.13
CA LEU A 200 7.16 16.60 11.09
C LEU A 200 5.67 16.50 11.45
N ARG A 201 4.98 15.47 10.94
CA ARG A 201 3.56 15.22 11.28
C ARG A 201 3.37 14.86 12.75
N LYS A 202 4.24 14.00 13.31
CA LYS A 202 4.22 13.67 14.74
C LYS A 202 4.43 14.91 15.62
N ALA A 203 5.29 15.83 15.17
CA ALA A 203 5.51 17.11 15.82
C ALA A 203 4.38 18.13 15.60
N GLY A 204 3.29 17.76 14.93
CA GLY A 204 2.15 18.64 14.68
C GLY A 204 2.38 19.70 13.60
N VAL A 205 3.48 19.62 12.86
CA VAL A 205 3.77 20.57 11.77
C VAL A 205 2.78 20.36 10.64
N LYS A 206 2.11 21.45 10.24
CA LYS A 206 1.19 21.42 9.09
C LYS A 206 1.95 21.76 7.80
N PRO A 207 1.49 21.22 6.64
CA PRO A 207 2.05 21.61 5.36
C PRO A 207 1.96 23.13 5.16
N PRO A 208 3.01 23.79 4.63
CA PRO A 208 2.92 25.20 4.28
C PRO A 208 1.76 25.47 3.31
N VAL A 209 1.08 26.59 3.49
CA VAL A 209 0.06 27.05 2.53
C VAL A 209 0.80 27.77 1.41
N VAL A 210 0.85 27.13 0.24
CA VAL A 210 1.52 27.67 -0.95
C VAL A 210 0.61 27.55 -2.15
N GLU A 211 0.74 28.49 -3.09
CA GLU A 211 0.10 28.35 -4.40
C GLU A 211 0.95 27.47 -5.33
N ALA A 212 0.26 26.77 -6.23
CA ALA A 212 0.96 26.01 -7.24
C ALA A 212 1.61 26.99 -8.22
N SER A 213 2.90 26.79 -8.49
CA SER A 213 3.53 27.42 -9.64
C SER A 213 3.03 26.79 -10.94
N ALA A 214 3.32 27.40 -12.06
CA ALA A 214 2.94 26.87 -13.38
C ALA A 214 3.52 25.45 -13.57
N VAL A 215 2.74 24.60 -14.25
CA VAL A 215 3.21 23.27 -14.67
C VAL A 215 4.47 23.45 -15.53
N LYS A 216 5.53 22.72 -15.22
CA LYS A 216 6.79 22.84 -15.95
C LYS A 216 6.63 22.36 -17.40
N ALA A 217 7.12 23.13 -18.35
CA ALA A 217 7.11 22.77 -19.77
C ALA A 217 7.82 21.42 -20.03
N SER A 218 8.87 21.14 -19.26
CA SER A 218 9.63 19.88 -19.35
C SER A 218 8.83 18.63 -18.97
N ARG A 219 7.66 18.76 -18.33
CA ARG A 219 6.84 17.62 -17.89
C ARG A 219 6.53 16.64 -19.02
N ALA A 220 6.27 17.12 -20.22
CA ALA A 220 5.96 16.27 -21.38
C ALA A 220 7.12 15.32 -21.73
N TYR A 221 8.36 15.74 -21.50
CA TYR A 221 9.59 15.00 -21.81
C TYR A 221 10.18 14.23 -20.63
N ARG A 222 9.62 14.40 -19.42
CA ARG A 222 10.09 13.79 -18.17
C ARG A 222 9.20 12.65 -17.68
N ARG A 223 8.32 12.15 -18.52
CA ARG A 223 7.52 10.96 -18.22
C ARG A 223 8.40 9.73 -18.34
N VAL A 224 8.32 8.85 -17.33
CA VAL A 224 9.01 7.57 -17.34
C VAL A 224 8.11 6.54 -17.99
N PRO A 225 8.52 5.89 -19.09
CA PRO A 225 7.79 4.79 -19.70
C PRO A 225 7.69 3.59 -18.74
N GLU A 226 6.55 2.92 -18.72
CA GLU A 226 6.25 1.81 -17.82
C GLU A 226 7.22 0.64 -18.00
N GLU A 227 7.48 0.24 -19.24
CA GLU A 227 8.43 -0.82 -19.58
C GLU A 227 9.84 -0.54 -19.05
N ARG A 228 10.32 0.71 -19.17
CA ARG A 228 11.62 1.10 -18.61
C ARG A 228 11.63 1.07 -17.10
N LEU A 229 10.51 1.43 -16.48
CA LEU A 229 10.37 1.36 -15.03
C LEU A 229 10.40 -0.09 -14.56
N ALA A 230 9.62 -0.98 -15.18
CA ALA A 230 9.59 -2.40 -14.88
C ALA A 230 10.99 -3.05 -15.03
N ALA A 231 11.69 -2.73 -16.13
CA ALA A 231 13.06 -3.21 -16.37
C ALA A 231 14.03 -2.69 -15.30
N ARG A 232 13.95 -1.42 -14.94
CA ARG A 232 14.81 -0.82 -13.88
C ARG A 232 14.58 -1.44 -12.51
N LEU A 233 13.33 -1.82 -12.21
CA LEU A 233 12.95 -2.49 -10.97
C LEU A 233 13.30 -3.99 -10.97
N GLY A 234 13.63 -4.56 -12.12
CA GLY A 234 13.86 -5.99 -12.28
C GLY A 234 12.59 -6.84 -12.23
N VAL A 235 11.43 -6.25 -12.52
CA VAL A 235 10.12 -6.93 -12.40
C VAL A 235 9.47 -7.25 -13.74
N SER A 236 10.13 -6.99 -14.88
CA SER A 236 9.56 -7.25 -16.22
C SER A 236 9.22 -8.73 -16.44
N ALA A 237 9.94 -9.66 -15.80
CA ALA A 237 9.64 -11.08 -15.89
C ALA A 237 8.32 -11.49 -15.21
N TYR A 238 7.82 -10.65 -14.30
CA TYR A 238 6.59 -10.85 -13.53
C TYR A 238 5.38 -10.14 -14.13
N ASP A 239 5.57 -9.38 -15.20
CA ASP A 239 4.50 -8.77 -15.99
C ASP A 239 3.87 -9.85 -16.88
N LYS A 240 3.01 -10.63 -16.27
CA LYS A 240 2.31 -11.77 -16.88
C LYS A 240 0.81 -11.63 -16.65
N ASP A 241 0.03 -12.21 -17.54
CA ASP A 241 -1.40 -12.32 -17.36
C ASP A 241 -1.75 -13.06 -16.07
N ALA A 242 -2.64 -12.48 -15.28
CA ALA A 242 -3.18 -13.04 -14.06
C ALA A 242 -4.71 -13.16 -14.21
N PRO A 243 -5.20 -14.24 -14.84
CA PRO A 243 -6.61 -14.39 -15.16
C PRO A 243 -7.48 -14.36 -13.91
N LEU A 244 -8.67 -13.79 -14.03
CA LEU A 244 -9.63 -13.72 -12.93
C LEU A 244 -10.27 -15.09 -12.68
N SER A 245 -10.12 -15.59 -11.45
CA SER A 245 -10.93 -16.68 -10.89
C SER A 245 -11.98 -16.06 -9.97
N ASP A 246 -13.20 -15.86 -10.48
CA ASP A 246 -14.27 -15.17 -9.74
C ASP A 246 -14.95 -16.06 -8.69
N THR A 247 -14.70 -17.36 -8.72
CA THR A 247 -15.17 -18.27 -7.67
C THR A 247 -14.54 -17.86 -6.35
N ARG A 248 -15.37 -17.50 -5.37
CA ARG A 248 -14.92 -17.15 -4.03
C ARG A 248 -14.22 -18.34 -3.39
N LYS A 249 -13.00 -18.11 -2.91
CA LYS A 249 -12.23 -19.15 -2.23
C LYS A 249 -12.67 -19.27 -0.77
N GLU A 250 -12.69 -20.47 -0.28
CA GLU A 250 -13.00 -20.78 1.11
C GLU A 250 -11.73 -20.88 1.95
N CYS A 251 -11.86 -20.61 3.23
CA CYS A 251 -10.79 -20.79 4.21
C CYS A 251 -11.38 -21.23 5.55
N THR A 252 -10.57 -21.87 6.37
CA THR A 252 -10.99 -22.41 7.67
C THR A 252 -10.96 -21.37 8.78
N GLU A 253 -10.24 -20.29 8.60
CA GLU A 253 -10.06 -19.25 9.61
C GLU A 253 -9.79 -17.91 8.96
N VAL A 254 -10.37 -16.86 9.52
CA VAL A 254 -10.06 -15.47 9.15
C VAL A 254 -9.67 -14.65 10.37
N LYS A 255 -8.70 -13.76 10.19
CA LYS A 255 -8.28 -12.77 11.17
C LYS A 255 -8.66 -11.37 10.70
N LEU A 256 -9.70 -10.82 11.28
CA LEU A 256 -10.29 -9.53 10.91
C LEU A 256 -9.65 -8.40 11.73
N LEU A 257 -8.81 -7.60 11.10
CA LEU A 257 -8.21 -6.43 11.77
C LEU A 257 -9.27 -5.36 12.03
N LEU A 258 -9.22 -4.72 13.20
CA LEU A 258 -10.13 -3.63 13.57
C LEU A 258 -9.71 -2.28 12.98
N SER A 259 -8.44 -2.14 12.58
CA SER A 259 -7.91 -0.97 11.89
C SER A 259 -7.43 -1.37 10.49
N GLN A 260 -8.21 -1.06 9.45
CA GLN A 260 -7.92 -1.38 8.05
C GLN A 260 -7.88 -0.15 7.14
N HIS A 261 -8.12 1.04 7.68
CA HIS A 261 -8.22 2.30 6.95
C HIS A 261 -7.69 3.47 7.79
N ILE A 262 -7.66 4.67 7.19
CA ILE A 262 -7.37 5.90 7.92
C ILE A 262 -8.56 6.23 8.83
N GLY A 263 -8.30 6.46 10.12
CA GLY A 263 -9.30 6.80 11.11
C GLY A 263 -9.21 5.94 12.37
N ALA A 264 -10.21 6.01 13.21
CA ALA A 264 -10.26 5.24 14.45
C ALA A 264 -10.54 3.75 14.17
N PRO A 265 -9.91 2.81 14.91
CA PRO A 265 -10.25 1.40 14.85
C PRO A 265 -11.73 1.15 15.17
N ALA A 266 -12.32 0.13 14.57
CA ALA A 266 -13.65 -0.33 14.92
C ALA A 266 -13.67 -0.94 16.33
N VAL A 267 -14.82 -0.87 16.99
CA VAL A 267 -15.02 -1.39 18.36
C VAL A 267 -15.72 -2.74 18.29
N PRO A 268 -15.16 -3.83 18.85
CA PRO A 268 -15.80 -5.15 18.86
C PRO A 268 -17.21 -5.12 19.48
N VAL A 269 -18.14 -5.83 18.85
CA VAL A 269 -19.52 -6.00 19.33
C VAL A 269 -19.90 -7.46 19.56
N VAL A 270 -18.92 -8.36 19.42
CA VAL A 270 -19.07 -9.79 19.64
C VAL A 270 -18.09 -10.27 20.71
N SER A 271 -18.38 -11.43 21.28
CA SER A 271 -17.56 -12.14 22.28
C SER A 271 -17.05 -13.47 21.73
N ALA A 272 -15.97 -14.00 22.32
CA ALA A 272 -15.51 -15.35 21.99
C ALA A 272 -16.63 -16.38 22.31
N GLY A 273 -16.86 -17.28 21.38
CA GLY A 273 -17.95 -18.27 21.43
C GLY A 273 -19.20 -17.85 20.65
N ASP A 274 -19.34 -16.60 20.26
CA ASP A 274 -20.50 -16.16 19.46
C ASP A 274 -20.47 -16.78 18.05
N ARG A 275 -21.65 -17.19 17.59
CA ARG A 275 -21.86 -17.64 16.21
C ARG A 275 -22.16 -16.46 15.29
N VAL A 276 -21.48 -16.39 14.15
CA VAL A 276 -21.64 -15.33 13.15
C VAL A 276 -21.81 -15.93 11.77
N THR A 277 -22.58 -15.24 10.94
CA THR A 277 -22.69 -15.52 9.49
C THR A 277 -21.97 -14.46 8.69
N CYS A 278 -21.57 -14.79 7.48
CA CYS A 278 -20.94 -13.85 6.55
C CYS A 278 -21.82 -12.59 6.38
N GLY A 279 -21.23 -11.42 6.60
CA GLY A 279 -21.95 -10.15 6.60
C GLY A 279 -22.45 -9.68 7.98
N THR A 280 -22.42 -10.52 9.01
CA THR A 280 -22.75 -10.08 10.39
C THR A 280 -21.75 -9.04 10.88
N PRO A 281 -22.18 -7.89 11.42
CA PRO A 281 -21.27 -6.93 12.04
C PRO A 281 -20.57 -7.55 13.26
N VAL A 282 -19.24 -7.59 13.25
CA VAL A 282 -18.42 -8.09 14.38
C VAL A 282 -17.73 -6.96 15.12
N ALA A 283 -17.61 -5.80 14.50
CA ALA A 283 -17.19 -4.59 15.16
C ALA A 283 -17.92 -3.36 14.57
N ALA A 284 -18.37 -2.47 15.45
CA ALA A 284 -19.05 -1.23 15.10
C ALA A 284 -18.03 -0.12 14.77
N ALA A 285 -18.43 0.84 13.93
CA ALA A 285 -17.63 2.04 13.72
C ALA A 285 -17.52 2.82 15.04
N ALA A 286 -16.33 3.33 15.35
CA ALA A 286 -16.12 4.27 16.44
C ALA A 286 -16.59 5.68 16.04
N ASP A 287 -16.61 6.60 17.00
CA ASP A 287 -16.95 8.00 16.73
C ASP A 287 -15.96 8.66 15.77
N GLY A 288 -16.47 9.54 14.91
CA GLY A 288 -15.71 10.26 13.90
C GLY A 288 -15.46 9.42 12.64
N LEU A 289 -14.25 9.49 12.07
CA LEU A 289 -13.89 8.72 10.88
C LEU A 289 -13.56 7.28 11.26
N SER A 290 -14.49 6.39 11.03
CA SER A 290 -14.35 4.95 11.28
C SER A 290 -15.27 4.15 10.36
N ALA A 291 -15.10 2.83 10.30
CA ALA A 291 -15.97 1.93 9.54
C ALA A 291 -16.16 0.61 10.26
N ALA A 292 -17.37 0.06 10.19
CA ALA A 292 -17.68 -1.24 10.76
C ALA A 292 -16.89 -2.38 10.07
N VAL A 293 -16.63 -3.44 10.83
CA VAL A 293 -16.04 -4.70 10.34
C VAL A 293 -17.09 -5.79 10.43
N HIS A 294 -17.18 -6.59 9.36
CA HIS A 294 -18.16 -7.67 9.23
C HIS A 294 -17.45 -9.02 9.15
N ALA A 295 -18.10 -10.06 9.63
CA ALA A 295 -17.63 -11.42 9.43
C ALA A 295 -17.53 -11.72 7.93
N SER A 296 -16.42 -12.27 7.49
CA SER A 296 -16.18 -12.63 6.11
C SER A 296 -16.46 -14.10 5.80
N ILE A 297 -16.68 -14.93 6.82
CA ILE A 297 -17.07 -16.33 6.72
C ILE A 297 -18.13 -16.65 7.78
N ASP A 298 -18.88 -17.72 7.55
CA ASP A 298 -19.74 -18.32 8.56
C ASP A 298 -18.88 -19.09 9.57
N GLY A 299 -19.19 -18.99 10.87
CA GLY A 299 -18.41 -19.69 11.87
C GLY A 299 -18.61 -19.18 13.29
N THR A 300 -17.67 -19.57 14.14
CA THR A 300 -17.65 -19.20 15.55
C THR A 300 -16.48 -18.26 15.84
N VAL A 301 -16.73 -17.18 16.57
CA VAL A 301 -15.71 -16.25 17.05
C VAL A 301 -14.80 -16.98 18.04
N ARG A 302 -13.54 -17.20 17.68
CA ARG A 302 -12.57 -17.89 18.52
C ARG A 302 -11.89 -16.94 19.50
N GLU A 303 -11.56 -15.74 19.04
CA GLU A 303 -10.76 -14.78 19.81
C GLU A 303 -11.17 -13.36 19.49
N VAL A 304 -11.23 -12.50 20.51
CA VAL A 304 -11.47 -11.06 20.39
C VAL A 304 -10.37 -10.33 21.14
N THR A 305 -9.66 -9.43 20.44
CA THR A 305 -8.60 -8.59 20.99
C THR A 305 -8.86 -7.11 20.66
N PRO A 306 -8.12 -6.17 21.25
CA PRO A 306 -8.21 -4.77 20.85
C PRO A 306 -7.74 -4.47 19.41
N GLN A 307 -7.07 -5.41 18.73
CA GLN A 307 -6.50 -5.23 17.41
C GLN A 307 -7.21 -6.03 16.33
N TYR A 308 -7.79 -7.19 16.68
CA TYR A 308 -8.39 -8.11 15.72
C TYR A 308 -9.42 -9.04 16.34
N ILE A 309 -10.24 -9.64 15.49
CA ILE A 309 -11.16 -10.72 15.79
C ILE A 309 -10.81 -11.92 14.93
N VAL A 310 -10.80 -13.13 15.51
CA VAL A 310 -10.60 -14.38 14.78
C VAL A 310 -11.92 -15.13 14.70
N VAL A 311 -12.32 -15.51 13.48
CA VAL A 311 -13.49 -16.37 13.22
C VAL A 311 -13.00 -17.66 12.59
N THR A 312 -13.43 -18.80 13.14
CA THR A 312 -13.14 -20.14 12.62
C THR A 312 -14.40 -20.69 11.98
N ALA A 313 -14.29 -21.20 10.75
CA ALA A 313 -15.39 -21.79 10.02
C ALA A 313 -15.96 -23.00 10.75
N ASP A 314 -17.27 -23.15 10.74
CA ASP A 314 -17.94 -24.35 11.28
C ASP A 314 -17.58 -25.56 10.40
N LYS A 315 -17.17 -26.67 11.02
CA LYS A 315 -16.69 -27.88 10.32
C LYS A 315 -17.74 -28.61 9.47
N ASN A 316 -19.00 -28.13 9.43
CA ASN A 316 -20.10 -28.74 8.72
C ASN A 316 -20.90 -27.72 7.92
N HIS A 317 -20.36 -27.23 6.80
CA HIS A 317 -21.21 -26.78 5.70
C HIS A 317 -20.66 -27.42 4.42
N PRO A 318 -21.35 -28.45 3.86
CA PRO A 318 -21.06 -28.89 2.51
C PRO A 318 -21.36 -27.71 1.60
N GLY A 319 -20.34 -27.28 0.83
CA GLY A 319 -20.53 -26.28 -0.22
C GLY A 319 -21.77 -26.63 -1.04
N SER A 320 -22.67 -25.68 -1.23
CA SER A 320 -23.74 -25.78 -2.19
C SER A 320 -23.11 -26.01 -3.57
N GLU A 321 -23.14 -27.25 -4.01
CA GLU A 321 -23.15 -27.57 -5.44
C GLU A 321 -24.49 -26.97 -5.98
N GLU A 322 -24.36 -25.86 -6.76
CA GLU A 322 -25.22 -25.55 -7.90
C GLU A 322 -24.53 -24.48 -8.74
#